data_8d4095b864a012cac99b5c9959f4b04a
#
_entry.id   8d4095b864a012cac99b5c9959f4b04a
#
_cell.length_a   1.000
_cell.length_b   1.000
_cell.length_c   1.000
_cell.angle_alpha   90.00
_cell.angle_beta   90.00
_cell.angle_gamma   90.00
#
_symmetry.space_group_name_H-M   'P 1'
#
loop_
_entity.id
_entity.type
_entity.pdbx_description
1 polymer ?
#
loop_
_entity_poly.entity_id
_entity_poly.type
_entity_poly.pdbx_seq_one_letter_code
_entity_poly.pdbx_strand_id
1 'polypeptide(L)'
;MTSGIQTPRTKSRNPKSLTSCSPAVLDPRDSTLGEALNLIVPSSFLMTPMALRVNSYLRPETAQGHFVNFSRLLEFNNGRVPFASAQIGRSFRNEISPRAGLLRVREFTMAEIEHYVDPEDKSHERFDEVRDVVLDLLDRNVQASGSTELRKVKVGEAVATKIIANETLGYFMARIHQFLLKIGVDPSRLRFRQHMANEMAHYATDCWDAEIHNSYGWIECVGCADRAAYDLTVHSNKTGHPLIVRQALKEPIITERLVAEFNKKVLGKTFGKDAGVIQNLFAELDESRLLDIQMELATGCVARTLWVPNPPLQPLTK
;
A
#
# COMPACT_ATOMS: atom_id res chain seq x y z
N MET A 1 -7.99 43.44 16.29
CA MET A 1 -7.54 42.31 15.45
C MET A 1 -6.20 42.70 14.87
N THR A 2 -5.14 42.07 15.29
CA THR A 2 -3.81 42.23 14.70
C THR A 2 -3.58 41.02 13.84
N SER A 3 -3.33 41.23 12.55
CA SER A 3 -2.94 40.19 11.60
C SER A 3 -1.49 39.78 11.92
N GLY A 4 -1.34 38.75 12.73
CA GLY A 4 -0.02 38.16 12.97
C GLY A 4 0.23 37.10 11.91
N ILE A 5 1.20 37.32 11.04
CA ILE A 5 1.76 36.30 10.17
C ILE A 5 2.58 35.38 11.08
N GLN A 6 2.01 34.26 11.49
CA GLN A 6 2.81 33.22 12.14
C GLN A 6 3.46 32.37 11.05
N THR A 7 4.80 32.29 11.09
CA THR A 7 5.53 31.27 10.33
C THR A 7 5.03 29.88 10.73
N PRO A 8 4.62 29.05 9.77
CA PRO A 8 3.94 27.79 10.09
C PRO A 8 4.87 26.83 10.79
N ARG A 9 4.39 26.25 11.87
CA ARG A 9 4.93 24.99 12.37
C ARG A 9 4.81 23.97 11.26
N THR A 10 5.92 23.29 10.97
CA THR A 10 5.95 22.16 10.04
C THR A 10 4.86 21.17 10.41
N LYS A 11 3.75 21.16 9.64
CA LYS A 11 2.78 20.09 9.75
C LYS A 11 3.36 18.88 9.06
N SER A 12 3.55 17.81 9.82
CA SER A 12 3.81 16.50 9.23
C SER A 12 2.70 16.22 8.23
N ARG A 13 3.09 15.93 6.99
CA ARG A 13 2.16 15.51 5.95
C ARG A 13 1.36 14.30 6.41
N ASN A 14 0.16 14.10 5.88
CA ASN A 14 -0.59 12.86 6.04
C ASN A 14 0.32 11.66 5.75
N PRO A 15 0.24 10.61 6.57
CA PRO A 15 1.07 9.43 6.38
C PRO A 15 0.86 8.87 4.98
N LYS A 16 1.95 8.71 4.24
CA LYS A 16 1.93 8.03 2.94
C LYS A 16 1.76 6.54 3.18
N SER A 17 0.86 5.90 2.43
CA SER A 17 0.79 4.46 2.37
C SER A 17 1.98 3.92 1.58
N LEU A 18 2.49 2.78 1.98
CA LEU A 18 3.59 2.10 1.30
C LEU A 18 3.06 1.07 0.30
N THR A 19 3.80 0.89 -0.77
CA THR A 19 3.60 -0.21 -1.70
C THR A 19 4.64 -1.28 -1.50
N SER A 20 4.31 -2.53 -1.79
CA SER A 20 5.22 -3.66 -1.76
C SER A 20 5.26 -4.35 -3.12
N CYS A 21 6.43 -4.86 -3.51
CA CYS A 21 6.57 -5.81 -4.60
C CYS A 21 6.73 -7.19 -3.99
N SER A 22 5.81 -8.09 -4.28
CA SER A 22 5.74 -9.40 -3.68
C SER A 22 5.56 -10.50 -4.72
N PRO A 23 6.07 -11.71 -4.47
CA PRO A 23 5.64 -12.89 -5.21
C PRO A 23 4.13 -13.11 -5.04
N ALA A 24 3.48 -13.55 -6.12
CA ALA A 24 2.04 -13.61 -6.25
C ALA A 24 1.33 -14.32 -5.09
N VAL A 25 0.29 -13.68 -4.60
CA VAL A 25 -0.64 -14.23 -3.64
C VAL A 25 -2.03 -14.30 -4.26
N LEU A 26 -2.68 -15.44 -4.12
CA LEU A 26 -4.04 -15.65 -4.63
C LEU A 26 -5.08 -14.79 -3.89
N ASP A 27 -6.05 -14.26 -4.62
CA ASP A 27 -7.17 -13.48 -4.10
C ASP A 27 -7.98 -14.28 -3.05
N PRO A 28 -8.21 -13.77 -1.82
CA PRO A 28 -9.07 -14.42 -0.83
C PRO A 28 -10.53 -14.63 -1.29
N ARG A 29 -10.93 -13.96 -2.37
CA ARG A 29 -12.27 -14.13 -2.99
C ARG A 29 -12.28 -15.13 -4.12
N ASP A 30 -11.13 -15.65 -4.53
CA ASP A 30 -11.08 -16.76 -5.44
C ASP A 30 -11.72 -17.97 -4.74
N SER A 31 -12.70 -18.59 -5.39
CA SER A 31 -13.43 -19.75 -4.84
C SER A 31 -12.51 -20.90 -4.40
N THR A 32 -11.32 -20.95 -4.97
CA THR A 32 -10.24 -21.87 -4.56
C THR A 32 -9.67 -21.56 -3.18
N LEU A 33 -9.68 -20.29 -2.73
CA LEU A 33 -9.20 -19.90 -1.40
C LEU A 33 -10.24 -20.20 -0.31
N GLY A 34 -11.54 -20.07 -0.61
CA GLY A 34 -12.63 -20.46 0.28
C GLY A 34 -12.56 -21.94 0.64
N GLU A 35 -12.11 -22.78 -0.31
CA GLU A 35 -11.90 -24.22 -0.09
C GLU A 35 -10.54 -24.53 0.52
N ALA A 36 -9.50 -23.75 0.25
CA ALA A 36 -8.16 -23.89 0.87
C ALA A 36 -8.17 -23.59 2.38
N LEU A 37 -9.08 -22.72 2.83
CA LEU A 37 -9.27 -22.39 4.24
C LEU A 37 -9.89 -23.51 5.07
N ASN A 38 -10.35 -24.60 4.46
CA ASN A 38 -10.96 -25.75 5.15
C ASN A 38 -9.95 -26.73 5.79
N LEU A 39 -8.65 -26.47 5.74
CA LEU A 39 -7.68 -27.19 6.59
C LEU A 39 -7.72 -26.63 8.02
N ILE A 40 -8.88 -26.81 8.67
CA ILE A 40 -9.06 -26.51 10.08
C ILE A 40 -8.27 -27.55 10.89
N VAL A 41 -7.20 -27.14 11.53
CA VAL A 41 -6.60 -27.94 12.59
C VAL A 41 -7.32 -27.59 13.87
N PRO A 42 -8.08 -28.53 14.47
CA PRO A 42 -8.67 -28.28 15.77
C PRO A 42 -7.57 -27.90 16.75
N SER A 43 -7.69 -26.75 17.38
CA SER A 43 -6.69 -26.23 18.34
C SER A 43 -6.67 -26.97 19.69
N SER A 44 -7.05 -28.25 19.71
CA SER A 44 -6.96 -29.12 20.91
C SER A 44 -5.52 -29.37 21.38
N PHE A 45 -4.50 -28.85 20.68
CA PHE A 45 -3.09 -29.00 21.04
C PHE A 45 -2.50 -27.86 21.90
N LEU A 46 -3.22 -26.76 22.11
CA LEU A 46 -2.80 -25.68 23.01
C LEU A 46 -3.50 -25.85 24.35
N MET A 47 -2.91 -26.63 25.25
CA MET A 47 -3.34 -26.82 26.62
C MET A 47 -3.15 -25.54 27.43
N THR A 48 -4.13 -24.64 27.37
CA THR A 48 -4.36 -23.66 28.43
C THR A 48 -5.80 -23.84 28.96
N PRO A 49 -6.05 -23.83 30.28
CA PRO A 49 -7.35 -24.15 30.89
C PRO A 49 -8.48 -23.16 30.57
N MET A 50 -8.24 -22.11 29.82
CA MET A 50 -9.21 -21.10 29.38
C MET A 50 -9.20 -20.90 27.86
N ALA A 51 -9.09 -21.99 27.11
CA ALA A 51 -9.12 -21.87 25.65
C ALA A 51 -10.52 -21.53 25.17
N LEU A 52 -10.75 -20.26 24.88
CA LEU A 52 -11.64 -19.88 23.79
C LEU A 52 -11.28 -20.75 22.59
N ARG A 53 -12.25 -21.53 22.09
CA ARG A 53 -12.05 -22.33 20.87
C ARG A 53 -11.90 -21.38 19.70
N VAL A 54 -10.69 -20.90 19.44
CA VAL A 54 -10.34 -20.12 18.27
C VAL A 54 -10.03 -21.10 17.15
N ASN A 55 -10.76 -21.03 16.05
CA ASN A 55 -10.44 -21.79 14.86
C ASN A 55 -9.06 -21.34 14.36
N SER A 56 -8.13 -22.28 14.24
CA SER A 56 -6.82 -22.05 13.66
C SER A 56 -6.79 -22.62 12.25
N TYR A 57 -6.21 -21.88 11.33
CA TYR A 57 -6.08 -22.27 9.93
C TYR A 57 -4.62 -22.44 9.55
N LEU A 58 -4.33 -23.42 8.70
CA LEU A 58 -3.02 -23.54 8.06
C LEU A 58 -2.88 -22.41 7.01
N ARG A 59 -1.74 -21.73 7.03
CA ARG A 59 -1.51 -20.58 6.16
C ARG A 59 -1.29 -21.02 4.71
N PRO A 60 -1.96 -20.39 3.71
CA PRO A 60 -1.74 -20.68 2.29
C PRO A 60 -0.49 -19.98 1.72
N GLU A 61 0.07 -19.02 2.47
CA GLU A 61 1.19 -18.15 2.11
C GLU A 61 1.88 -17.61 3.36
N THR A 62 3.06 -17.03 3.21
CA THR A 62 3.79 -16.39 4.30
C THR A 62 3.72 -14.86 4.27
N ALA A 63 3.21 -14.24 3.20
CA ALA A 63 3.13 -12.79 3.00
C ALA A 63 2.42 -12.05 4.14
N GLN A 64 1.29 -12.58 4.60
CA GLN A 64 0.51 -11.94 5.66
C GLN A 64 1.29 -11.79 6.98
N GLY A 65 2.24 -12.70 7.22
CA GLY A 65 3.15 -12.61 8.36
C GLY A 65 4.06 -11.37 8.31
N HIS A 66 4.46 -10.95 7.10
CA HIS A 66 5.25 -9.72 6.91
C HIS A 66 4.40 -8.49 7.21
N PHE A 67 3.16 -8.42 6.71
CA PHE A 67 2.28 -7.26 6.91
C PHE A 67 1.85 -7.09 8.37
N VAL A 68 1.52 -8.17 9.06
CA VAL A 68 1.18 -8.13 10.49
C VAL A 68 2.36 -7.65 11.34
N ASN A 69 3.58 -7.99 10.95
CA ASN A 69 4.80 -7.57 11.65
C ASN A 69 5.42 -6.28 11.09
N PHE A 70 4.77 -5.59 10.18
CA PHE A 70 5.30 -4.42 9.48
C PHE A 70 5.91 -3.38 10.43
N SER A 71 5.20 -3.00 11.49
CA SER A 71 5.69 -1.99 12.44
C SER A 71 7.01 -2.39 13.10
N ARG A 72 7.17 -3.68 13.47
CA ARG A 72 8.41 -4.20 14.04
C ARG A 72 9.55 -4.25 13.03
N LEU A 73 9.24 -4.64 11.78
CA LEU A 73 10.21 -4.67 10.69
C LEU A 73 10.68 -3.26 10.33
N LEU A 74 9.76 -2.30 10.32
CA LEU A 74 10.07 -0.88 10.10
C LEU A 74 10.94 -0.32 11.23
N GLU A 75 10.62 -0.62 12.49
CA GLU A 75 11.42 -0.21 13.65
C GLU A 75 12.84 -0.80 13.57
N PHE A 76 12.97 -2.08 13.22
CA PHE A 76 14.26 -2.73 13.00
C PHE A 76 15.07 -2.04 11.91
N ASN A 77 14.43 -1.49 10.88
CA ASN A 77 15.05 -0.68 9.83
C ASN A 77 15.11 0.82 10.18
N ASN A 78 15.08 1.20 11.45
CA ASN A 78 15.14 2.58 11.93
C ASN A 78 14.06 3.50 11.35
N GLY A 79 12.88 2.99 11.06
CA GLY A 79 11.75 3.75 10.54
C GLY A 79 11.91 4.23 9.09
N ARG A 80 12.85 3.69 8.33
CA ARG A 80 13.20 4.16 6.97
C ARG A 80 12.68 3.21 5.90
N VAL A 81 12.36 3.78 4.75
CA VAL A 81 12.10 3.09 3.48
C VAL A 81 13.08 3.62 2.42
N PRO A 82 13.46 2.83 1.40
CA PRO A 82 12.99 1.46 1.15
C PRO A 82 13.63 0.42 2.10
N PHE A 83 12.92 -0.67 2.33
CA PHE A 83 13.47 -1.86 2.97
C PHE A 83 12.73 -3.12 2.50
N ALA A 84 13.33 -4.28 2.71
CA ALA A 84 12.71 -5.56 2.40
C ALA A 84 12.76 -6.51 3.59
N SER A 85 11.79 -7.40 3.64
CA SER A 85 11.80 -8.55 4.54
C SER A 85 11.63 -9.83 3.75
N ALA A 86 12.32 -10.89 4.14
CA ALA A 86 12.28 -12.18 3.47
C ALA A 86 11.96 -13.29 4.49
N GLN A 87 11.15 -14.24 4.07
CA GLN A 87 10.81 -15.42 4.85
C GLN A 87 10.82 -16.66 3.99
N ILE A 88 11.36 -17.75 4.52
CA ILE A 88 11.20 -19.10 3.97
C ILE A 88 10.35 -19.87 4.95
N GLY A 89 9.30 -20.51 4.47
CA GLY A 89 8.38 -21.21 5.34
C GLY A 89 7.49 -22.20 4.62
N ARG A 90 6.79 -23.02 5.40
CA ARG A 90 5.77 -23.93 4.89
C ARG A 90 4.47 -23.22 4.67
N SER A 91 3.82 -23.56 3.56
CA SER A 91 2.48 -23.15 3.19
C SER A 91 1.63 -24.33 2.80
N PHE A 92 0.31 -24.17 2.89
CA PHE A 92 -0.64 -25.25 2.76
C PHE A 92 -1.79 -24.81 1.86
N ARG A 93 -2.08 -25.61 0.85
CA ARG A 93 -3.23 -25.37 -0.03
C ARG A 93 -4.03 -26.67 -0.16
N ASN A 94 -5.34 -26.56 -0.10
CA ASN A 94 -6.22 -27.73 -0.20
C ASN A 94 -6.41 -28.14 -1.67
N GLU A 95 -5.35 -28.72 -2.26
CA GLU A 95 -5.45 -29.25 -3.60
C GLU A 95 -6.46 -30.40 -3.66
N ILE A 96 -7.49 -30.23 -4.45
CA ILE A 96 -8.59 -31.22 -4.61
C ILE A 96 -8.04 -32.51 -5.24
N SER A 97 -7.12 -32.35 -6.19
CA SER A 97 -6.53 -33.48 -6.91
C SER A 97 -5.02 -33.29 -7.09
N PRO A 98 -4.21 -33.56 -6.06
CA PRO A 98 -2.76 -33.51 -6.20
C PRO A 98 -2.30 -34.48 -7.30
N ARG A 99 -1.69 -33.95 -8.34
CA ARG A 99 -1.22 -34.72 -9.51
C ARG A 99 0.14 -34.20 -9.94
N ALA A 100 0.74 -34.90 -10.90
CA ALA A 100 2.03 -34.52 -11.47
C ALA A 100 3.18 -34.51 -10.43
N GLY A 101 3.25 -35.54 -9.60
CA GLY A 101 4.32 -35.70 -8.60
C GLY A 101 4.34 -34.57 -7.59
N LEU A 102 5.46 -33.86 -7.50
CA LEU A 102 5.65 -32.76 -6.55
C LEU A 102 5.22 -31.39 -7.08
N LEU A 103 4.69 -31.28 -8.31
CA LEU A 103 4.28 -30.00 -8.90
C LEU A 103 3.02 -29.43 -8.25
N ARG A 104 2.14 -30.30 -7.71
CA ARG A 104 0.93 -29.88 -6.99
C ARG A 104 0.77 -30.71 -5.74
N VAL A 105 1.17 -30.14 -4.62
CA VAL A 105 1.12 -30.78 -3.29
C VAL A 105 0.36 -29.90 -2.31
N ARG A 106 -0.16 -30.48 -1.25
CA ARG A 106 -0.92 -29.76 -0.23
C ARG A 106 -0.06 -29.03 0.79
N GLU A 107 1.20 -29.44 0.94
CA GLU A 107 2.21 -28.84 1.80
C GLU A 107 3.47 -28.60 0.98
N PHE A 108 3.98 -27.37 0.99
CA PHE A 108 5.17 -26.99 0.25
C PHE A 108 5.95 -25.91 0.97
N THR A 109 7.22 -25.81 0.68
CA THR A 109 8.08 -24.71 1.15
C THR A 109 8.10 -23.62 0.11
N MET A 110 7.87 -22.37 0.54
CA MET A 110 7.97 -21.19 -0.30
C MET A 110 8.90 -20.15 0.33
N ALA A 111 9.43 -19.27 -0.50
CA ALA A 111 10.13 -18.07 -0.08
C ALA A 111 9.33 -16.85 -0.52
N GLU A 112 9.15 -15.90 0.36
CA GLU A 112 8.51 -14.62 0.06
C GLU A 112 9.42 -13.48 0.46
N ILE A 113 9.43 -12.43 -0.36
CA ILE A 113 10.18 -11.20 -0.15
C ILE A 113 9.21 -10.05 -0.34
N GLU A 114 8.98 -9.29 0.72
CA GLU A 114 8.19 -8.08 0.67
C GLU A 114 9.13 -6.87 0.68
N HIS A 115 9.10 -6.10 -0.41
CA HIS A 115 9.91 -4.90 -0.56
C HIS A 115 9.02 -3.66 -0.46
N TYR A 116 9.28 -2.83 0.55
CA TYR A 116 8.47 -1.66 0.87
C TYR A 116 9.14 -0.40 0.34
N VAL A 117 8.41 0.37 -0.46
CA VAL A 117 8.88 1.60 -1.11
C VAL A 117 7.89 2.74 -0.93
N ASP A 118 8.32 3.97 -1.19
CA ASP A 118 7.40 5.11 -1.27
C ASP A 118 6.47 4.92 -2.49
N PRO A 119 5.13 4.99 -2.31
CA PRO A 119 4.19 4.83 -3.41
C PRO A 119 4.34 5.87 -4.53
N GLU A 120 4.89 7.05 -4.21
CA GLU A 120 5.13 8.11 -5.18
C GLU A 120 6.51 8.02 -5.85
N ASP A 121 7.44 7.23 -5.27
CA ASP A 121 8.77 7.00 -5.81
C ASP A 121 9.11 5.50 -5.79
N LYS A 122 8.81 4.83 -6.90
CA LYS A 122 9.11 3.40 -7.13
C LYS A 122 10.37 3.21 -7.97
N SER A 123 11.27 4.19 -7.98
CA SER A 123 12.62 4.04 -8.51
C SER A 123 13.43 3.05 -7.66
N HIS A 124 14.48 2.48 -8.23
CA HIS A 124 15.34 1.56 -7.51
C HIS A 124 16.80 1.96 -7.67
N GLU A 125 17.50 2.20 -6.55
CA GLU A 125 18.88 2.70 -6.53
C GLU A 125 19.89 1.86 -7.34
N ARG A 126 19.60 0.55 -7.49
CA ARG A 126 20.45 -0.40 -8.23
C ARG A 126 19.84 -0.80 -9.57
N PHE A 127 18.91 -0.02 -10.11
CA PHE A 127 18.25 -0.37 -11.37
C PHE A 127 19.22 -0.45 -12.55
N ASP A 128 20.22 0.41 -12.56
CA ASP A 128 21.24 0.42 -13.62
C ASP A 128 22.04 -0.88 -13.73
N GLU A 129 22.15 -1.68 -12.65
CA GLU A 129 22.82 -2.98 -12.68
C GLU A 129 22.08 -4.02 -13.53
N VAL A 130 20.78 -3.82 -13.73
CA VAL A 130 19.90 -4.81 -14.40
C VAL A 130 19.19 -4.26 -15.64
N ARG A 131 19.32 -2.99 -15.96
CA ARG A 131 18.60 -2.34 -17.05
C ARG A 131 18.83 -3.00 -18.42
N ASP A 132 20.01 -3.58 -18.63
CA ASP A 132 20.40 -4.25 -19.87
C ASP A 132 20.09 -5.76 -19.88
N VAL A 133 19.56 -6.32 -18.80
CA VAL A 133 19.11 -7.72 -18.76
C VAL A 133 17.95 -7.90 -19.72
N VAL A 134 18.05 -8.89 -20.59
CA VAL A 134 16.99 -9.23 -21.56
C VAL A 134 16.09 -10.28 -20.96
N LEU A 135 14.80 -10.04 -20.96
CA LEU A 135 13.77 -10.98 -20.53
C LEU A 135 12.90 -11.42 -21.70
N ASP A 136 12.46 -12.67 -21.67
CA ASP A 136 11.44 -13.20 -22.56
C ASP A 136 10.05 -12.91 -21.93
N LEU A 137 9.34 -11.92 -22.47
CA LEU A 137 8.10 -11.41 -21.94
C LEU A 137 6.88 -11.86 -22.78
N LEU A 138 5.88 -12.36 -22.12
CA LEU A 138 4.53 -12.56 -22.66
C LEU A 138 3.59 -11.52 -22.01
N ASP A 139 3.54 -10.35 -22.62
CA ASP A 139 2.76 -9.23 -22.09
C ASP A 139 1.24 -9.41 -22.33
N ARG A 140 0.43 -8.69 -21.57
CA ARG A 140 -1.04 -8.79 -21.62
C ARG A 140 -1.63 -8.43 -22.97
N ASN A 141 -0.99 -7.52 -23.73
CA ASN A 141 -1.51 -7.11 -25.05
C ASN A 141 -1.31 -8.22 -26.08
N VAL A 142 -0.17 -8.92 -26.06
CA VAL A 142 0.09 -10.09 -26.89
C VAL A 142 -0.93 -11.20 -26.56
N GLN A 143 -1.14 -11.47 -25.27
CA GLN A 143 -2.13 -12.46 -24.83
C GLN A 143 -3.56 -12.09 -25.29
N ALA A 144 -3.94 -10.81 -25.17
CA ALA A 144 -5.25 -10.32 -25.60
C ALA A 144 -5.50 -10.47 -27.09
N SER A 145 -4.45 -10.47 -27.92
CA SER A 145 -4.55 -10.75 -29.37
C SER A 145 -4.66 -12.24 -29.69
N GLY A 146 -4.63 -13.11 -28.69
CA GLY A 146 -4.61 -14.57 -28.85
C GLY A 146 -3.24 -15.15 -29.26
N SER A 147 -2.19 -14.33 -29.23
CA SER A 147 -0.81 -14.75 -29.52
C SER A 147 -0.11 -15.25 -28.26
N THR A 148 0.85 -16.14 -28.45
CA THR A 148 1.78 -16.61 -27.41
C THR A 148 3.22 -16.27 -27.74
N GLU A 149 3.45 -15.34 -28.66
CA GLU A 149 4.76 -14.91 -29.09
C GLU A 149 5.49 -14.17 -27.97
N LEU A 150 6.72 -14.59 -27.71
CA LEU A 150 7.55 -13.97 -26.67
C LEU A 150 8.30 -12.76 -27.24
N ARG A 151 8.29 -11.69 -26.50
CA ARG A 151 9.05 -10.48 -26.81
C ARG A 151 10.33 -10.47 -25.99
N LYS A 152 11.49 -10.45 -26.67
CA LYS A 152 12.80 -10.26 -26.03
C LYS A 152 13.04 -8.76 -25.84
N VAL A 153 12.95 -8.30 -24.61
CA VAL A 153 13.05 -6.87 -24.28
C VAL A 153 14.03 -6.66 -23.12
N LYS A 154 14.86 -5.62 -23.21
CA LYS A 154 15.67 -5.17 -22.08
C LYS A 154 14.76 -4.63 -20.96
N VAL A 155 15.10 -4.91 -19.71
CA VAL A 155 14.32 -4.44 -18.55
C VAL A 155 14.18 -2.92 -18.55
N GLY A 156 15.24 -2.18 -18.86
CA GLY A 156 15.19 -0.72 -18.96
C GLY A 156 14.21 -0.21 -20.01
N GLU A 157 14.16 -0.88 -21.18
CA GLU A 157 13.21 -0.56 -22.24
C GLU A 157 11.77 -0.91 -21.83
N ALA A 158 11.58 -2.08 -21.22
CA ALA A 158 10.26 -2.52 -20.76
C ALA A 158 9.66 -1.58 -19.70
N VAL A 159 10.48 -1.03 -18.81
CA VAL A 159 10.06 -0.02 -17.83
C VAL A 159 9.80 1.33 -18.51
N ALA A 160 10.67 1.78 -19.41
CA ALA A 160 10.50 3.05 -20.11
C ALA A 160 9.22 3.07 -20.98
N THR A 161 8.90 1.94 -21.61
CA THR A 161 7.69 1.77 -22.44
C THR A 161 6.44 1.36 -21.65
N LYS A 162 6.53 1.27 -20.30
CA LYS A 162 5.43 0.89 -19.42
C LYS A 162 4.85 -0.51 -19.68
N ILE A 163 5.61 -1.40 -20.26
CA ILE A 163 5.31 -2.85 -20.28
C ILE A 163 5.43 -3.40 -18.87
N ILE A 164 6.49 -3.02 -18.14
CA ILE A 164 6.67 -3.25 -16.71
C ILE A 164 6.36 -1.91 -16.00
N ALA A 165 5.54 -1.94 -14.96
CA ALA A 165 4.96 -0.76 -14.35
C ALA A 165 5.99 0.23 -13.80
N ASN A 166 7.06 -0.25 -13.17
CA ASN A 166 8.07 0.60 -12.52
C ASN A 166 9.44 -0.11 -12.39
N GLU A 167 10.46 0.66 -12.01
CA GLU A 167 11.83 0.18 -11.88
C GLU A 167 12.01 -0.88 -10.80
N THR A 168 11.34 -0.72 -9.65
CA THR A 168 11.44 -1.69 -8.55
C THR A 168 10.95 -3.05 -8.99
N LEU A 169 9.79 -3.14 -9.65
CA LEU A 169 9.28 -4.40 -10.19
C LEU A 169 10.25 -4.98 -11.24
N GLY A 170 10.72 -4.17 -12.18
CA GLY A 170 11.69 -4.57 -13.20
C GLY A 170 13.00 -5.08 -12.61
N TYR A 171 13.51 -4.42 -11.57
CA TYR A 171 14.69 -4.87 -10.84
C TYR A 171 14.52 -6.27 -10.28
N PHE A 172 13.42 -6.52 -9.56
CA PHE A 172 13.19 -7.84 -8.96
C PHE A 172 12.92 -8.92 -10.01
N MET A 173 12.22 -8.63 -11.10
CA MET A 173 12.08 -9.56 -12.22
C MET A 173 13.45 -9.96 -12.80
N ALA A 174 14.33 -9.01 -13.02
CA ALA A 174 15.69 -9.29 -13.49
C ALA A 174 16.51 -10.11 -12.49
N ARG A 175 16.38 -9.81 -11.18
CA ARG A 175 17.08 -10.58 -10.12
C ARG A 175 16.57 -12.02 -10.05
N ILE A 176 15.26 -12.22 -10.19
CA ILE A 176 14.64 -13.55 -10.26
C ILE A 176 15.14 -14.30 -11.49
N HIS A 177 15.18 -13.67 -12.65
CA HIS A 177 15.74 -14.25 -13.87
C HIS A 177 17.18 -14.72 -13.65
N GLN A 178 18.04 -13.85 -13.12
CA GLN A 178 19.45 -14.19 -12.83
C GLN A 178 19.56 -15.34 -11.80
N PHE A 179 18.70 -15.35 -10.78
CA PHE A 179 18.67 -16.42 -9.79
C PHE A 179 18.28 -17.76 -10.42
N LEU A 180 17.23 -17.79 -11.23
CA LEU A 180 16.75 -19.01 -11.89
C LEU A 180 17.80 -19.58 -12.84
N LEU A 181 18.50 -18.74 -13.60
CA LEU A 181 19.63 -19.18 -14.43
C LEU A 181 20.79 -19.73 -13.59
N LYS A 182 21.08 -19.07 -12.46
CA LYS A 182 22.17 -19.50 -11.56
C LYS A 182 21.93 -20.87 -10.93
N ILE A 183 20.67 -21.23 -10.66
CA ILE A 183 20.30 -22.55 -10.15
C ILE A 183 20.14 -23.61 -11.25
N GLY A 184 20.36 -23.25 -12.53
CA GLY A 184 20.45 -24.19 -13.65
C GLY A 184 19.18 -24.26 -14.53
N VAL A 185 18.25 -23.31 -14.42
CA VAL A 185 17.12 -23.24 -15.35
C VAL A 185 17.64 -22.86 -16.73
N ASP A 186 17.23 -23.60 -17.76
CA ASP A 186 17.55 -23.32 -19.15
C ASP A 186 16.87 -22.01 -19.60
N PRO A 187 17.62 -21.00 -20.07
CA PRO A 187 17.05 -19.73 -20.51
C PRO A 187 16.01 -19.88 -21.63
N SER A 188 16.13 -20.89 -22.49
CA SER A 188 15.16 -21.15 -23.56
C SER A 188 13.83 -21.69 -23.05
N ARG A 189 13.76 -22.08 -21.79
CA ARG A 189 12.58 -22.63 -21.11
C ARG A 189 12.03 -21.72 -20.02
N LEU A 190 12.51 -20.47 -19.95
CA LEU A 190 12.10 -19.48 -18.96
C LEU A 190 11.41 -18.32 -19.65
N ARG A 191 10.23 -17.92 -19.16
CA ARG A 191 9.56 -16.70 -19.60
C ARG A 191 8.93 -15.97 -18.42
N PHE A 192 8.57 -14.71 -18.62
CA PHE A 192 7.72 -13.95 -17.70
C PHE A 192 6.37 -13.68 -18.39
N ARG A 193 5.29 -14.15 -17.76
CA ARG A 193 3.92 -13.95 -18.23
C ARG A 193 3.22 -12.89 -17.38
N GLN A 194 2.71 -11.84 -18.02
CA GLN A 194 1.93 -10.82 -17.34
C GLN A 194 0.50 -11.29 -17.13
N HIS A 195 -0.06 -11.03 -15.95
CA HIS A 195 -1.47 -11.26 -15.70
C HIS A 195 -2.34 -10.37 -16.58
N MET A 196 -3.40 -10.94 -17.15
CA MET A 196 -4.43 -10.19 -17.85
C MET A 196 -5.32 -9.45 -16.86
N ALA A 197 -6.09 -8.46 -17.34
CA ALA A 197 -6.92 -7.62 -16.47
C ALA A 197 -7.98 -8.42 -15.67
N ASN A 198 -8.46 -9.52 -16.20
CA ASN A 198 -9.42 -10.43 -15.55
C ASN A 198 -8.77 -11.45 -14.60
N GLU A 199 -7.45 -11.61 -14.66
CA GLU A 199 -6.67 -12.48 -13.77
C GLU A 199 -6.01 -11.68 -12.64
N MET A 200 -5.89 -10.35 -12.81
CA MET A 200 -5.18 -9.51 -11.88
C MET A 200 -5.85 -9.53 -10.50
N ALA A 201 -5.08 -9.82 -9.48
CA ALA A 201 -5.54 -9.71 -8.11
C ALA A 201 -5.94 -8.24 -7.80
N HIS A 202 -7.02 -8.06 -7.05
CA HIS A 202 -7.59 -6.75 -6.75
C HIS A 202 -6.64 -5.80 -6.00
N TYR A 203 -5.58 -6.32 -5.39
CA TYR A 203 -4.55 -5.57 -4.68
C TYR A 203 -3.36 -5.19 -5.56
N ALA A 204 -3.20 -5.81 -6.75
CA ALA A 204 -2.04 -5.62 -7.60
C ALA A 204 -2.29 -4.55 -8.66
N THR A 205 -1.30 -3.71 -8.90
CA THR A 205 -1.28 -2.76 -10.02
C THR A 205 -0.60 -3.35 -11.25
N ASP A 206 0.34 -4.28 -11.05
CA ASP A 206 0.98 -5.09 -12.08
C ASP A 206 1.46 -6.41 -11.48
N CYS A 207 1.35 -7.50 -12.23
CA CYS A 207 1.72 -8.84 -11.78
C CYS A 207 2.31 -9.65 -12.92
N TRP A 208 3.41 -10.33 -12.65
CA TRP A 208 4.16 -11.16 -13.57
C TRP A 208 4.55 -12.48 -12.93
N ASP A 209 4.35 -13.58 -13.67
CA ASP A 209 4.79 -14.91 -13.27
C ASP A 209 6.04 -15.30 -14.04
N ALA A 210 7.10 -15.71 -13.32
CA ALA A 210 8.19 -16.44 -13.93
C ALA A 210 7.75 -17.90 -14.12
N GLU A 211 7.71 -18.35 -15.35
CA GLU A 211 7.25 -19.68 -15.72
C GLU A 211 8.38 -20.50 -16.38
N ILE A 212 8.45 -21.78 -16.03
CA ILE A 212 9.40 -22.75 -16.61
C ILE A 212 8.65 -23.74 -17.47
N HIS A 213 9.11 -23.95 -18.69
CA HIS A 213 8.56 -24.95 -19.60
C HIS A 213 9.13 -26.34 -19.28
N ASN A 214 8.25 -27.28 -18.94
CA ASN A 214 8.60 -28.68 -18.68
C ASN A 214 7.68 -29.63 -19.44
N SER A 215 7.71 -30.93 -19.16
CA SER A 215 6.89 -31.95 -19.81
C SER A 215 5.37 -31.79 -19.61
N TYR A 216 4.95 -30.96 -18.63
CA TYR A 216 3.55 -30.64 -18.34
C TYR A 216 3.11 -29.27 -18.91
N GLY A 217 3.98 -28.59 -19.66
CA GLY A 217 3.77 -27.26 -20.18
C GLY A 217 4.48 -26.18 -19.34
N TRP A 218 3.97 -24.97 -19.40
CA TRP A 218 4.46 -23.84 -18.63
C TRP A 218 3.94 -23.92 -17.20
N ILE A 219 4.85 -23.88 -16.24
CA ILE A 219 4.54 -23.93 -14.82
C ILE A 219 5.13 -22.68 -14.13
N GLU A 220 4.29 -21.97 -13.43
CA GLU A 220 4.69 -20.86 -12.56
C GLU A 220 5.63 -21.36 -11.45
N CYS A 221 6.74 -20.68 -11.26
CA CYS A 221 7.68 -20.95 -10.17
C CYS A 221 7.92 -19.74 -9.28
N VAL A 222 7.72 -18.52 -9.76
CA VAL A 222 7.82 -17.28 -8.97
C VAL A 222 6.81 -16.26 -9.48
N GLY A 223 6.02 -15.68 -8.59
CA GLY A 223 5.19 -14.52 -8.86
C GLY A 223 5.90 -13.22 -8.44
N CYS A 224 5.73 -12.17 -9.22
CA CYS A 224 6.20 -10.82 -8.95
C CYS A 224 5.03 -9.84 -9.07
N ALA A 225 4.65 -9.18 -8.00
CA ALA A 225 3.52 -8.26 -8.02
C ALA A 225 3.83 -6.93 -7.32
N ASP A 226 3.40 -5.84 -7.94
CA ASP A 226 3.26 -4.56 -7.25
C ASP A 226 1.90 -4.52 -6.57
N ARG A 227 1.86 -4.73 -5.26
CA ARG A 227 0.64 -4.89 -4.45
C ARG A 227 0.03 -3.55 -4.01
N ALA A 228 0.61 -2.42 -4.38
CA ALA A 228 0.23 -1.11 -3.84
C ALA A 228 0.24 -1.11 -2.29
N ALA A 229 -0.64 -0.36 -1.66
CA ALA A 229 -0.74 -0.29 -0.20
C ALA A 229 -1.94 -1.07 0.37
N TYR A 230 -2.52 -1.99 -0.41
CA TYR A 230 -3.77 -2.66 -0.06
C TYR A 230 -3.68 -3.43 1.25
N ASP A 231 -2.71 -4.33 1.38
CA ASP A 231 -2.59 -5.21 2.56
C ASP A 231 -2.39 -4.39 3.84
N LEU A 232 -1.47 -3.43 3.83
CA LEU A 232 -1.21 -2.56 4.99
C LEU A 232 -2.44 -1.73 5.37
N THR A 233 -3.20 -1.26 4.38
CA THR A 233 -4.44 -0.50 4.60
C THR A 233 -5.52 -1.38 5.23
N VAL A 234 -5.73 -2.59 4.73
CA VAL A 234 -6.72 -3.53 5.27
C VAL A 234 -6.37 -3.92 6.70
N HIS A 235 -5.11 -4.25 6.96
CA HIS A 235 -4.65 -4.57 8.32
C HIS A 235 -4.81 -3.38 9.27
N SER A 236 -4.44 -2.17 8.84
CA SER A 236 -4.61 -0.94 9.64
C SER A 236 -6.08 -0.72 10.02
N ASN A 237 -6.97 -0.84 9.05
CA ASN A 237 -8.41 -0.63 9.27
C ASN A 237 -9.01 -1.70 10.20
N LYS A 238 -8.59 -2.97 10.06
CA LYS A 238 -9.12 -4.06 10.90
C LYS A 238 -8.59 -4.04 12.32
N THR A 239 -7.34 -3.65 12.51
CA THR A 239 -6.70 -3.66 13.83
C THR A 239 -6.83 -2.34 14.59
N GLY A 240 -7.19 -1.25 13.91
CA GLY A 240 -7.15 0.11 14.45
C GLY A 240 -5.72 0.65 14.67
N HIS A 241 -4.70 -0.10 14.27
CA HIS A 241 -3.30 0.31 14.36
C HIS A 241 -2.77 0.72 12.99
N PRO A 242 -2.37 1.99 12.79
CA PRO A 242 -1.90 2.45 11.49
C PRO A 242 -0.54 1.85 11.13
N LEU A 243 -0.50 1.08 10.05
CA LEU A 243 0.72 0.54 9.44
C LEU A 243 1.25 1.53 8.39
N ILE A 244 1.90 2.57 8.85
CA ILE A 244 2.34 3.71 8.05
C ILE A 244 3.79 4.07 8.34
N VAL A 245 4.48 4.66 7.36
CA VAL A 245 5.78 5.26 7.54
C VAL A 245 5.66 6.77 7.64
N ARG A 246 6.40 7.36 8.56
CA ARG A 246 6.52 8.80 8.70
C ARG A 246 7.94 9.21 8.36
N GLN A 247 8.10 9.91 7.26
CA GLN A 247 9.38 10.47 6.86
C GLN A 247 9.34 11.99 6.94
N ALA A 248 10.45 12.58 7.38
CA ALA A 248 10.65 14.01 7.27
C ALA A 248 10.72 14.39 5.78
N LEU A 249 10.04 15.45 5.39
CA LEU A 249 10.18 15.99 4.04
C LEU A 249 11.61 16.50 3.86
N LYS A 250 12.20 16.26 2.67
CA LYS A 250 13.52 16.82 2.32
C LYS A 250 13.50 18.34 2.36
N GLU A 251 12.39 18.93 1.92
CA GLU A 251 12.14 20.36 1.98
C GLU A 251 10.81 20.62 2.70
N PRO A 252 10.75 21.60 3.61
CA PRO A 252 9.52 21.92 4.31
C PRO A 252 8.51 22.52 3.32
N ILE A 253 7.27 22.04 3.35
CA ILE A 253 6.17 22.68 2.64
C ILE A 253 5.71 23.87 3.49
N ILE A 254 5.96 25.07 2.99
CA ILE A 254 5.51 26.30 3.61
C ILE A 254 4.10 26.58 3.06
N THR A 255 3.11 26.57 3.94
CA THR A 255 1.73 27.00 3.60
C THR A 255 1.38 28.22 4.43
N GLU A 256 1.03 29.28 3.75
CA GLU A 256 0.42 30.44 4.38
C GLU A 256 -1.07 30.16 4.60
N ARG A 257 -1.54 30.40 5.79
CA ARG A 257 -2.94 30.24 6.16
C ARG A 257 -3.42 31.46 6.94
N LEU A 258 -4.56 31.96 6.55
CA LEU A 258 -5.24 32.98 7.33
C LEU A 258 -5.88 32.32 8.57
N VAL A 259 -5.55 32.81 9.74
CA VAL A 259 -6.05 32.28 11.01
C VAL A 259 -6.62 33.43 11.84
N ALA A 260 -7.83 33.22 12.37
CA ALA A 260 -8.44 34.16 13.30
C ALA A 260 -7.81 34.01 14.70
N GLU A 261 -7.12 35.05 15.16
CA GLU A 261 -6.63 35.11 16.54
C GLU A 261 -7.55 35.96 17.42
N PHE A 262 -7.98 35.41 18.53
CA PHE A 262 -8.88 36.07 19.47
C PHE A 262 -8.14 36.54 20.72
N ASN A 263 -8.39 37.80 21.08
CA ASN A 263 -8.02 38.24 22.41
C ASN A 263 -8.99 37.64 23.43
N LYS A 264 -8.57 36.56 24.10
CA LYS A 264 -9.41 35.80 25.05
C LYS A 264 -9.98 36.64 26.17
N LYS A 265 -9.28 37.69 26.63
CA LYS A 265 -9.77 38.60 27.70
C LYS A 265 -10.93 39.45 27.18
N VAL A 266 -10.78 40.00 25.97
CA VAL A 266 -11.83 40.83 25.36
C VAL A 266 -13.02 39.97 24.99
N LEU A 267 -12.78 38.82 24.34
CA LEU A 267 -13.83 37.88 23.93
C LEU A 267 -14.66 37.41 25.14
N GLY A 268 -13.99 36.98 26.21
CA GLY A 268 -14.68 36.52 27.43
C GLY A 268 -15.45 37.65 28.15
N LYS A 269 -14.91 38.89 28.15
CA LYS A 269 -15.59 40.03 28.76
C LYS A 269 -16.82 40.47 27.96
N THR A 270 -16.78 40.36 26.61
CA THR A 270 -17.83 40.82 25.72
C THR A 270 -18.92 39.77 25.54
N PHE A 271 -18.56 38.51 25.39
CA PHE A 271 -19.50 37.44 25.01
C PHE A 271 -19.71 36.39 26.11
N GLY A 272 -18.97 36.42 27.20
CA GLY A 272 -19.18 35.56 28.36
C GLY A 272 -19.22 34.08 28.00
N LYS A 273 -20.37 33.44 28.20
CA LYS A 273 -20.59 32.01 27.95
C LYS A 273 -20.52 31.64 26.44
N ASP A 274 -20.78 32.58 25.55
CA ASP A 274 -20.83 32.36 24.10
C ASP A 274 -19.43 32.48 23.45
N ALA A 275 -18.41 32.86 24.21
CA ALA A 275 -17.05 33.02 23.72
C ALA A 275 -16.49 31.73 23.08
N GLY A 276 -16.81 30.56 23.67
CA GLY A 276 -16.40 29.26 23.12
C GLY A 276 -17.09 28.92 21.80
N VAL A 277 -18.37 29.26 21.69
CA VAL A 277 -19.15 29.02 20.46
C VAL A 277 -18.57 29.84 19.31
N ILE A 278 -18.22 31.11 19.56
CA ILE A 278 -17.60 31.99 18.56
C ILE A 278 -16.25 31.45 18.11
N GLN A 279 -15.42 30.98 19.03
CA GLN A 279 -14.12 30.38 18.67
C GLN A 279 -14.26 29.15 17.78
N ASN A 280 -15.19 28.25 18.13
CA ASN A 280 -15.45 27.05 17.32
C ASN A 280 -15.99 27.39 15.94
N LEU A 281 -16.89 28.34 15.86
CA LEU A 281 -17.44 28.81 14.57
C LEU A 281 -16.34 29.30 13.64
N PHE A 282 -15.43 30.12 14.10
CA PHE A 282 -14.31 30.60 13.30
C PHE A 282 -13.30 29.51 12.96
N ALA A 283 -13.19 28.46 13.78
CA ALA A 283 -12.32 27.32 13.50
C ALA A 283 -12.86 26.44 12.35
N GLU A 284 -14.17 26.48 12.11
CA GLU A 284 -14.86 25.74 11.05
C GLU A 284 -14.96 26.53 9.73
N LEU A 285 -14.69 27.84 9.74
CA LEU A 285 -14.73 28.66 8.52
C LEU A 285 -13.56 28.30 7.59
N ASP A 286 -13.87 28.28 6.30
CA ASP A 286 -12.87 28.19 5.25
C ASP A 286 -12.07 29.50 5.07
N GLU A 287 -10.98 29.43 4.35
CA GLU A 287 -10.09 30.58 4.14
C GLU A 287 -10.74 31.71 3.35
N SER A 288 -11.62 31.37 2.40
CA SER A 288 -12.37 32.33 1.61
C SER A 288 -13.27 33.20 2.49
N ARG A 289 -13.98 32.56 3.41
CA ARG A 289 -14.87 33.26 4.34
C ARG A 289 -14.11 34.10 5.38
N LEU A 290 -12.93 33.62 5.80
CA LEU A 290 -12.06 34.40 6.68
C LEU A 290 -11.53 35.67 5.99
N LEU A 291 -11.21 35.58 4.68
CA LEU A 291 -10.80 36.73 3.87
C LEU A 291 -11.93 37.73 3.73
N ASP A 292 -13.17 37.29 3.47
CA ASP A 292 -14.35 38.18 3.40
C ASP A 292 -14.50 38.95 4.71
N ILE A 293 -14.45 38.26 5.84
CA ILE A 293 -14.57 38.88 7.17
C ILE A 293 -13.40 39.85 7.42
N GLN A 294 -12.20 39.53 6.98
CA GLN A 294 -11.04 40.42 7.10
C GLN A 294 -11.27 41.72 6.29
N MET A 295 -11.79 41.60 5.06
CA MET A 295 -12.11 42.76 4.22
C MET A 295 -13.23 43.58 4.83
N GLU A 296 -14.31 42.98 5.31
CA GLU A 296 -15.42 43.67 5.99
C GLU A 296 -14.92 44.46 7.22
N LEU A 297 -14.01 43.85 8.01
CA LEU A 297 -13.42 44.50 9.17
C LEU A 297 -12.49 45.67 8.79
N ALA A 298 -11.75 45.56 7.69
CA ALA A 298 -10.87 46.62 7.19
C ALA A 298 -11.64 47.83 6.67
N THR A 299 -12.85 47.63 6.11
CA THR A 299 -13.73 48.70 5.65
C THR A 299 -14.55 49.36 6.74
N GLY A 300 -14.39 48.92 8.01
CA GLY A 300 -15.14 49.43 9.16
C GLY A 300 -16.60 49.00 9.21
N CYS A 301 -17.01 48.09 8.32
CA CYS A 301 -18.32 47.49 8.37
C CYS A 301 -18.33 46.39 9.45
N VAL A 302 -19.15 46.58 10.46
CA VAL A 302 -19.39 45.50 11.47
C VAL A 302 -20.29 44.48 10.79
N ALA A 303 -19.76 43.26 10.59
CA ALA A 303 -20.55 42.13 10.12
C ALA A 303 -21.80 41.96 10.99
N ARG A 304 -22.96 42.29 10.44
CA ARG A 304 -24.21 42.37 11.19
C ARG A 304 -24.78 41.00 11.57
N THR A 305 -24.36 39.94 10.92
CA THR A 305 -24.92 38.60 11.24
C THR A 305 -24.00 37.50 10.75
N LEU A 306 -23.43 36.72 11.67
CA LEU A 306 -22.87 35.41 11.35
C LEU A 306 -24.04 34.42 11.34
N TRP A 307 -24.55 34.08 10.18
CA TRP A 307 -25.62 33.08 10.03
C TRP A 307 -25.02 31.67 10.01
N VAL A 308 -25.42 30.83 10.96
CA VAL A 308 -25.04 29.42 11.04
C VAL A 308 -26.18 28.56 10.53
N PRO A 309 -26.01 27.81 9.44
CA PRO A 309 -27.05 26.89 9.00
C PRO A 309 -26.99 25.58 9.81
N ASN A 310 -27.67 25.55 10.94
CA ASN A 310 -28.08 24.40 11.77
C ASN A 310 -27.43 24.25 13.16
N PRO A 311 -28.20 24.00 14.22
CA PRO A 311 -29.61 24.24 14.42
C PRO A 311 -29.85 25.69 14.83
N PRO A 312 -31.11 26.16 14.99
CA PRO A 312 -31.40 27.58 15.11
C PRO A 312 -30.80 28.17 16.38
N LEU A 313 -29.64 28.77 16.26
CA LEU A 313 -29.15 29.68 17.26
C LEU A 313 -29.89 31.00 17.07
N GLN A 314 -30.51 31.50 18.12
CA GLN A 314 -31.08 32.84 18.12
C GLN A 314 -30.01 33.85 17.67
N PRO A 315 -30.38 34.88 16.90
CA PRO A 315 -29.41 35.87 16.46
C PRO A 315 -28.73 36.52 17.67
N LEU A 316 -27.41 36.47 17.72
CA LEU A 316 -26.61 37.19 18.70
C LEU A 316 -26.76 38.67 18.42
N THR A 317 -27.73 39.30 19.09
CA THR A 317 -27.85 40.75 19.10
C THR A 317 -26.90 41.28 20.15
N LYS A 318 -25.74 41.77 19.72
CA LYS A 318 -25.06 42.97 20.17
C LYS A 318 -23.71 43.13 19.51
#